data_2806cfcfd9bc9fe0aff06fcad6ff1743
#
_entry.id   2806cfcfd9bc9fe0aff06fcad6ff1743
#
_cell.length_a   1.000
_cell.length_b   1.000
_cell.length_c   1.000
_cell.angle_alpha   90.00
_cell.angle_beta   90.00
_cell.angle_gamma   90.00
#
_symmetry.space_group_name_H-M   'P 1'
#
loop_
_entity.id
_entity.type
_entity.pdbx_description
1 polymer ?
#
loop_
_entity_poly.entity_id
_entity_poly.type
_entity_poly.pdbx_seq_one_letter_code
_entity_poly.pdbx_strand_id
1 'polypeptide(L)'
;AISLVRERLAQTSGAFIEQRGELIGVNSVWPSATGGDAPAEVRMRYAARCADAQSAQAIGEEVEGLYLAGPAGGGGVTKDIREILAIASTLMPAVKVAATFEMKEAKHEAA
;
A
#
# COMPACT_ATOMS: atom_id res chain seq x y z
N ALA A 1 -11.57 -15.42 -0.09
CA ALA A 1 -10.44 -14.95 0.75
C ALA A 1 -10.47 -13.43 0.96
N ILE A 2 -10.39 -12.58 -0.10
CA ILE A 2 -10.36 -11.10 0.02
C ILE A 2 -11.56 -10.55 0.82
N SER A 3 -12.78 -10.97 0.53
CA SER A 3 -13.99 -10.56 1.26
C SER A 3 -13.89 -10.91 2.75
N LEU A 4 -13.41 -12.11 3.04
CA LEU A 4 -13.24 -12.56 4.41
C LEU A 4 -12.20 -11.74 5.19
N VAL A 5 -11.06 -11.42 4.58
CA VAL A 5 -10.07 -10.50 5.19
C VAL A 5 -10.74 -9.15 5.51
N ARG A 6 -11.47 -8.60 4.56
CA ARG A 6 -12.16 -7.31 4.74
C ARG A 6 -13.21 -7.35 5.86
N GLU A 7 -14.00 -8.41 5.94
CA GLU A 7 -14.99 -8.61 7.01
C GLU A 7 -14.33 -8.73 8.38
N ARG A 8 -13.24 -9.48 8.49
CA ARG A 8 -12.50 -9.63 9.73
C ARG A 8 -11.84 -8.34 10.18
N LEU A 9 -11.19 -7.62 9.26
CA LEU A 9 -10.62 -6.30 9.56
C LEU A 9 -11.67 -5.28 9.98
N ALA A 10 -12.89 -5.36 9.45
CA ALA A 10 -13.99 -4.49 9.87
C ALA A 10 -14.45 -4.75 11.32
N GLN A 11 -14.13 -5.90 11.89
CA GLN A 11 -14.43 -6.24 13.30
C GLN A 11 -13.29 -5.83 14.25
N THR A 12 -12.15 -5.43 13.73
CA THR A 12 -11.03 -4.91 14.52
C THR A 12 -11.19 -3.41 14.75
N SER A 13 -10.53 -2.89 15.78
CA SER A 13 -10.47 -1.44 16.06
C SER A 13 -9.43 -0.70 15.22
N GLY A 14 -8.92 -1.31 14.13
CA GLY A 14 -7.88 -0.75 13.30
C GLY A 14 -8.32 0.49 12.51
N ALA A 15 -7.42 1.46 12.39
CA ALA A 15 -7.64 2.71 11.66
C ALA A 15 -7.17 2.58 10.19
N PHE A 16 -8.02 1.95 9.37
CA PHE A 16 -7.76 1.71 7.95
C PHE A 16 -8.26 2.89 7.11
N ILE A 17 -7.35 3.60 6.43
CA ILE A 17 -7.66 4.76 5.58
C ILE A 17 -8.11 4.30 4.20
N GLU A 18 -7.41 3.32 3.63
CA GLU A 18 -7.68 2.77 2.31
C GLU A 18 -7.31 1.29 2.29
N GLN A 19 -8.10 0.48 1.63
CA GLN A 19 -7.88 -0.96 1.54
C GLN A 19 -8.10 -1.44 0.10
N ARG A 20 -7.19 -2.27 -0.40
CA ARG A 20 -7.26 -2.87 -1.72
C ARG A 20 -6.90 -4.35 -1.67
N GLY A 21 -7.84 -5.20 -2.08
CA GLY A 21 -7.61 -6.62 -2.30
C GLY A 21 -7.68 -6.92 -3.79
N GLU A 22 -6.73 -7.68 -4.30
CA GLU A 22 -6.65 -8.06 -5.71
C GLU A 22 -6.11 -9.47 -5.88
N LEU A 23 -6.42 -10.09 -7.00
CA LEU A 23 -5.88 -11.38 -7.43
C LEU A 23 -4.93 -11.15 -8.60
N ILE A 24 -3.65 -11.31 -8.36
CA ILE A 24 -2.62 -11.24 -9.40
C ILE A 24 -2.81 -12.43 -10.32
N GLY A 25 -2.92 -12.15 -11.61
CA GLY A 25 -3.27 -13.13 -12.63
C GLY A 25 -4.76 -13.11 -13.04
N VAL A 26 -5.61 -12.39 -12.30
CA VAL A 26 -7.05 -12.26 -12.60
C VAL A 26 -7.46 -10.81 -12.82
N ASN A 27 -7.28 -9.93 -11.81
CA ASN A 27 -7.85 -8.59 -11.83
C ASN A 27 -6.92 -7.49 -11.28
N SER A 28 -5.64 -7.78 -11.09
CA SER A 28 -4.70 -6.82 -10.51
C SER A 28 -4.31 -5.68 -11.47
N VAL A 29 -4.22 -5.97 -12.77
CA VAL A 29 -3.86 -5.01 -13.82
C VAL A 29 -5.10 -4.46 -14.51
N TRP A 30 -6.08 -5.33 -14.76
CA TRP A 30 -7.32 -4.98 -15.42
C TRP A 30 -8.53 -5.39 -14.58
N PRO A 31 -9.04 -4.51 -13.70
CA PRO A 31 -10.08 -4.88 -12.73
C PRO A 31 -11.40 -5.35 -13.36
N SER A 32 -11.70 -4.92 -14.58
CA SER A 32 -12.89 -5.28 -15.33
C SER A 32 -12.67 -6.44 -16.33
N ALA A 33 -11.51 -7.09 -16.31
CA ALA A 33 -11.28 -8.25 -17.16
C ALA A 33 -12.27 -9.36 -16.79
N THR A 34 -13.19 -9.63 -17.68
CA THR A 34 -14.17 -10.72 -17.59
C THR A 34 -13.99 -11.61 -18.80
N GLY A 35 -13.75 -12.88 -18.56
CA GLY A 35 -13.60 -13.89 -19.62
C GLY A 35 -12.23 -14.54 -19.62
N GLY A 36 -12.23 -15.78 -20.06
CA GLY A 36 -11.10 -16.69 -20.05
C GLY A 36 -11.25 -17.77 -18.98
N ASP A 37 -10.50 -18.85 -19.15
CA ASP A 37 -10.45 -19.94 -18.18
C ASP A 37 -9.85 -19.43 -16.86
N ALA A 38 -10.41 -19.89 -15.75
CA ALA A 38 -9.87 -19.59 -14.45
C ALA A 38 -8.41 -20.10 -14.35
N PRO A 39 -7.44 -19.27 -13.94
CA PRO A 39 -6.07 -19.72 -13.79
C PRO A 39 -5.97 -20.80 -12.71
N ALA A 40 -5.06 -21.77 -12.92
CA ALA A 40 -4.84 -22.86 -11.97
C ALA A 40 -4.30 -22.36 -10.63
N GLU A 41 -3.53 -21.28 -10.66
CA GLU A 41 -2.97 -20.62 -9.47
C GLU A 41 -3.13 -19.11 -9.56
N VAL A 42 -3.41 -18.49 -8.42
CA VAL A 42 -3.47 -17.03 -8.29
C VAL A 42 -2.74 -16.59 -7.01
N ARG A 43 -2.18 -15.39 -7.04
CA ARG A 43 -1.63 -14.77 -5.84
C ARG A 43 -2.61 -13.70 -5.34
N MET A 44 -3.09 -13.86 -4.13
CA MET A 44 -3.81 -12.79 -3.45
C MET A 44 -2.83 -11.73 -2.95
N ARG A 45 -3.10 -10.48 -3.25
CA ARG A 45 -2.45 -9.33 -2.65
C ARG A 45 -3.48 -8.52 -1.89
N TYR A 46 -3.18 -8.21 -0.64
CA TYR A 46 -3.97 -7.28 0.16
C TYR A 46 -3.07 -6.15 0.63
N ALA A 47 -3.44 -4.93 0.30
CA ALA A 47 -2.69 -3.73 0.67
C ALA A 47 -3.65 -2.74 1.34
N ALA A 48 -3.14 -2.04 2.35
CA ALA A 48 -3.90 -0.97 2.96
C ALA A 48 -2.98 0.16 3.41
N ARG A 49 -3.55 1.35 3.48
CA ARG A 49 -2.97 2.51 4.14
C ARG A 49 -3.66 2.68 5.49
N CYS A 50 -2.88 2.75 6.54
CA CYS A 50 -3.35 2.81 7.91
C CYS A 50 -2.87 4.10 8.58
N ALA A 51 -3.54 4.51 9.65
CA ALA A 51 -3.13 5.66 10.43
C ALA A 51 -1.94 5.35 11.37
N ASP A 52 -1.75 4.08 11.70
CA ASP A 52 -0.73 3.61 12.64
C ASP A 52 -0.19 2.23 12.27
N ALA A 53 0.96 1.89 12.84
CA ALA A 53 1.66 0.63 12.58
C ALA A 53 0.89 -0.59 13.14
N GLN A 54 0.15 -0.45 14.22
CA GLN A 54 -0.62 -1.55 14.81
C GLN A 54 -1.75 -1.98 13.87
N SER A 55 -2.47 -1.02 13.30
CA SER A 55 -3.47 -1.30 12.27
C SER A 55 -2.87 -1.96 11.03
N ALA A 56 -1.66 -1.56 10.62
CA ALA A 56 -0.96 -2.17 9.50
C ALA A 56 -0.55 -3.62 9.80
N GLN A 57 -0.11 -3.91 11.02
CA GLN A 57 0.25 -5.25 11.47
C GLN A 57 -0.97 -6.20 11.45
N ALA A 58 -2.13 -5.74 11.90
CA ALA A 58 -3.35 -6.54 11.93
C ALA A 58 -3.74 -7.09 10.54
N ILE A 59 -3.44 -6.36 9.45
CA ILE A 59 -3.67 -6.83 8.09
C ILE A 59 -2.86 -8.09 7.80
N GLY A 60 -1.58 -8.05 8.14
CA GLY A 60 -0.68 -9.19 7.94
C GLY A 60 -1.12 -10.42 8.73
N GLU A 61 -1.58 -10.23 9.96
CA GLU A 61 -2.07 -11.29 10.84
C GLU A 61 -3.35 -11.92 10.29
N GLU A 62 -4.30 -11.12 9.81
CA GLU A 62 -5.53 -11.63 9.22
C GLU A 62 -5.30 -12.39 7.91
N VAL A 63 -4.39 -11.94 7.07
CA VAL A 63 -4.00 -12.65 5.85
C VAL A 63 -3.27 -13.95 6.17
N GLU A 64 -2.36 -13.94 7.14
CA GLU A 64 -1.62 -15.12 7.58
C GLU A 64 -2.54 -16.18 8.18
N GLY A 65 -3.55 -15.77 8.95
CA GLY A 65 -4.56 -16.67 9.48
C GLY A 65 -5.30 -17.47 8.40
N LEU A 66 -5.45 -16.90 7.20
CA LEU A 66 -6.05 -17.60 6.06
C LEU A 66 -5.13 -18.63 5.40
N TYR A 67 -3.82 -18.56 5.63
CA TYR A 67 -2.88 -19.54 5.09
C TYR A 67 -3.16 -20.95 5.57
N LEU A 68 -3.52 -21.08 6.86
CA LEU A 68 -3.82 -22.38 7.48
C LEU A 68 -5.31 -22.69 7.55
N ALA A 69 -6.17 -21.69 7.73
CA ALA A 69 -7.59 -21.85 8.00
C ALA A 69 -8.51 -21.19 6.96
N GLY A 70 -7.96 -20.76 5.83
CA GLY A 70 -8.73 -20.11 4.79
C GLY A 70 -9.53 -21.08 3.90
N PRO A 71 -10.46 -20.52 3.10
CA PRO A 71 -11.33 -21.31 2.22
C PRO A 71 -10.60 -21.90 1.00
N ALA A 72 -9.36 -21.55 0.77
CA ALA A 72 -8.53 -22.03 -0.34
C ALA A 72 -7.15 -22.45 0.20
N GLY A 73 -6.54 -23.45 -0.42
CA GLY A 73 -5.18 -23.86 -0.09
C GLY A 73 -4.19 -22.71 -0.30
N GLY A 74 -3.32 -22.45 0.69
CA GLY A 74 -2.31 -21.40 0.61
C GLY A 74 -0.91 -21.96 0.40
N GLY A 75 -0.12 -21.34 -0.49
CA GLY A 75 1.26 -21.71 -0.80
C GLY A 75 2.33 -20.91 -0.05
N GLY A 76 1.93 -20.00 0.82
CA GLY A 76 2.81 -19.14 1.60
C GLY A 76 2.28 -17.72 1.72
N VAL A 77 2.83 -16.97 2.68
CA VAL A 77 2.48 -15.57 2.96
C VAL A 77 3.75 -14.74 3.12
N THR A 78 3.76 -13.55 2.56
CA THR A 78 4.76 -12.52 2.82
C THR A 78 4.07 -11.27 3.33
N LYS A 79 4.67 -10.61 4.31
CA LYS A 79 4.16 -9.37 4.93
C LYS A 79 5.24 -8.31 4.87
N ASP A 80 4.83 -7.06 4.59
CA ASP A 80 5.72 -5.90 4.61
C ASP A 80 4.94 -4.69 5.12
N ILE A 81 5.56 -3.89 5.98
CA ILE A 81 5.00 -2.66 6.52
C ILE A 81 6.03 -1.56 6.30
N ARG A 82 5.58 -0.44 5.71
CA ARG A 82 6.42 0.71 5.43
C ARG A 82 5.75 1.98 5.86
N GLU A 83 6.52 2.86 6.44
CA GLU A 83 6.11 4.24 6.61
C GLU A 83 6.02 4.92 5.25
N ILE A 84 4.91 5.64 5.02
CA ILE A 84 4.65 6.35 3.78
C ILE A 84 4.74 7.84 4.04
N LEU A 85 5.62 8.51 3.30
CA LEU A 85 5.69 9.96 3.26
C LEU A 85 4.76 10.47 2.16
N ALA A 86 3.87 11.39 2.50
CA ALA A 86 2.99 12.04 1.54
C ALA A 86 3.52 13.45 1.23
N ILE A 87 3.43 13.85 -0.05
CA ILE A 87 3.69 15.22 -0.48
C ILE A 87 2.35 15.92 -0.61
N ALA A 88 2.16 17.00 0.17
CA ALA A 88 1.02 17.89 0.02
C ALA A 88 1.46 19.17 -0.69
N SER A 89 0.86 19.44 -1.86
CA SER A 89 1.10 20.69 -2.58
C SER A 89 0.07 21.73 -2.18
N THR A 90 0.52 22.95 -1.93
CA THR A 90 -0.35 24.09 -1.64
C THR A 90 0.06 25.29 -2.48
N LEU A 91 -0.90 26.17 -2.76
CA LEU A 91 -0.65 27.44 -3.41
C LEU A 91 -0.52 28.52 -2.34
N MET A 92 0.55 29.32 -2.47
CA MET A 92 0.79 30.45 -1.61
C MET A 92 0.85 31.73 -2.45
N PRO A 93 0.23 32.84 -2.04
CA PRO A 93 0.38 34.12 -2.72
C PRO A 93 1.85 34.53 -2.81
N ALA A 94 2.31 34.91 -4.03
CA ALA A 94 3.72 35.26 -4.27
C ALA A 94 4.23 36.39 -3.35
N VAL A 95 3.35 37.30 -2.94
CA VAL A 95 3.68 38.39 -1.99
C VAL A 95 4.15 37.89 -0.61
N LYS A 96 3.82 36.66 -0.24
CA LYS A 96 4.26 36.04 1.02
C LYS A 96 5.60 35.30 0.92
N VAL A 97 6.18 35.26 -0.30
CA VAL A 97 7.45 34.58 -0.54
C VAL A 97 8.52 35.63 -0.77
N ALA A 98 9.42 35.78 0.19
CA ALA A 98 10.61 36.62 0.00
C ALA A 98 11.69 35.78 -0.69
N ALA A 99 12.11 36.22 -1.88
CA ALA A 99 13.23 35.60 -2.56
C ALA A 99 14.55 36.16 -2.01
N THR A 100 15.43 35.27 -1.58
CA THR A 100 16.80 35.58 -1.19
C THR A 100 17.77 34.81 -2.08
N PHE A 101 18.90 35.42 -2.37
CA PHE A 101 19.95 34.75 -3.12
C PHE A 101 21.30 34.96 -2.42
N GLU A 102 22.18 33.98 -2.56
CA GLU A 102 23.55 34.03 -2.10
C GLU A 102 24.47 33.70 -3.27
N MET A 103 25.43 34.57 -3.54
CA MET A 103 26.46 34.32 -4.53
C MET A 103 27.64 33.59 -3.88
N LYS A 104 27.99 32.44 -4.44
CA LYS A 104 29.17 31.67 -4.03
C LYS A 104 30.18 31.68 -5.17
N GLU A 105 31.37 32.27 -4.93
CA GLU A 105 32.48 32.13 -5.85
C GLU A 105 33.04 30.71 -5.78
N ALA A 106 33.13 30.06 -6.95
CA ALA A 106 33.88 28.84 -7.08
C ALA A 106 35.38 29.19 -7.16
N LYS A 107 36.14 28.90 -6.11
CA LYS A 107 37.59 28.95 -6.21
C LYS A 107 38.05 27.80 -7.10
N HIS A 108 38.63 28.18 -8.26
CA HIS A 108 39.31 27.22 -9.11
C HIS A 108 40.71 26.97 -8.49
N GLU A 109 40.89 25.83 -7.81
CA GLU A 109 42.24 25.35 -7.49
C GLU A 109 42.87 24.88 -8.81
N ALA A 110 43.83 25.68 -9.29
CA ALA A 110 44.68 25.27 -10.40
C ALA A 110 45.53 24.05 -9.94
N ALA A 111 45.40 22.95 -10.68
CA ALA A 111 46.20 21.76 -10.49
C ALA A 111 47.68 22.05 -10.86
#